data_d4892dd7f68ea0a20487ffe961854c84
#
_entry.id   d4892dd7f68ea0a20487ffe961854c84
#
_cell.length_a   1.000
_cell.length_b   1.000
_cell.length_c   1.000
_cell.angle_alpha   90.00
_cell.angle_beta   90.00
_cell.angle_gamma   90.00
#
_symmetry.space_group_name_H-M   'P 1'
#
loop_
_entity.id
_entity.type
_entity.pdbx_description
1 polymer ?
#
loop_
_entity_poly.entity_id
_entity_poly.type
_entity_poly.pdbx_seq_one_letter_code
_entity_poly.pdbx_strand_id
1 'polypeptide(L)'
;MKTHLATLATLAVFAAFLCPSQAAIVWTGATSTDPFDDTNWDFSGSGVSAVDANVSVADDILIANGSIEIPNLGGQQRVQIGNGFTMTLDNTTFGLVAGGNDGTGGQPGSSGVNINLINGSQFNPFFIVNAVSLDIDSTSSATFGGGGNPVNISTINLTLGSTLSFRSETPAAFTAEHLSKITVNGVPAVEGDNIEIAPFNGGSGSQITAIPEPSSAVLLGFAGLALALRRRK
;
A
#
# COMPACT_ATOMS: atom_id res chain seq x y z
N MET A 1 -39.87 17.73 50.94
CA MET A 1 -38.49 17.53 50.43
C MET A 1 -38.58 17.32 48.93
N LYS A 2 -38.14 18.28 48.14
CA LYS A 2 -38.10 18.22 46.63
C LYS A 2 -36.65 18.06 46.27
N THR A 3 -36.28 16.89 45.75
CA THR A 3 -34.97 16.58 45.21
C THR A 3 -34.89 17.05 43.78
N HIS A 4 -34.06 18.06 43.52
CA HIS A 4 -33.73 18.52 42.15
C HIS A 4 -32.60 17.61 41.59
N LEU A 5 -32.94 16.83 40.58
CA LEU A 5 -31.96 16.12 39.74
C LEU A 5 -31.35 17.14 38.79
N ALA A 6 -30.05 17.43 38.98
CA ALA A 6 -29.30 18.23 38.02
C ALA A 6 -28.73 17.31 36.95
N THR A 7 -29.23 17.44 35.73
CA THR A 7 -28.70 16.74 34.55
C THR A 7 -27.47 17.46 34.05
N LEU A 8 -26.28 16.89 34.23
CA LEU A 8 -25.06 17.38 33.60
C LEU A 8 -25.08 16.98 32.13
N ALA A 9 -25.26 17.94 31.25
CA ALA A 9 -25.06 17.77 29.82
C ALA A 9 -23.54 17.89 29.54
N THR A 10 -22.91 16.77 29.23
CA THR A 10 -21.51 16.74 28.80
C THR A 10 -21.45 17.17 27.33
N LEU A 11 -21.01 18.40 27.08
CA LEU A 11 -20.77 18.90 25.74
C LEU A 11 -19.45 18.30 25.23
N ALA A 12 -19.52 17.28 24.39
CA ALA A 12 -18.35 16.74 23.68
C ALA A 12 -17.98 17.73 22.57
N VAL A 13 -16.96 18.53 22.82
CA VAL A 13 -16.33 19.36 21.78
C VAL A 13 -15.55 18.45 20.86
N PHE A 14 -16.12 18.11 19.70
CA PHE A 14 -15.37 17.52 18.60
C PHE A 14 -14.43 18.62 18.05
N ALA A 15 -13.19 18.63 18.52
CA ALA A 15 -12.12 19.33 17.84
C ALA A 15 -11.88 18.61 16.51
N ALA A 16 -12.52 19.07 15.44
CA ALA A 16 -12.10 18.72 14.11
C ALA A 16 -10.65 19.20 13.96
N PHE A 17 -9.70 18.29 14.01
CA PHE A 17 -8.35 18.53 13.54
C PHE A 17 -8.50 18.82 12.04
N LEU A 18 -8.54 20.12 11.70
CA LEU A 18 -8.24 20.56 10.35
C LEU A 18 -6.76 20.26 10.15
N CYS A 19 -6.44 19.04 9.71
CA CYS A 19 -5.17 18.83 9.02
C CYS A 19 -5.14 19.87 7.91
N PRO A 20 -4.14 20.77 7.86
CA PRO A 20 -3.94 21.55 6.67
C PRO A 20 -3.87 20.56 5.51
N SER A 21 -4.69 20.72 4.49
CA SER A 21 -4.54 19.95 3.26
C SER A 21 -3.14 20.27 2.77
N GLN A 22 -2.23 19.32 2.95
CA GLN A 22 -0.89 19.47 2.42
C GLN A 22 -1.03 19.63 0.91
N ALA A 23 -0.39 20.65 0.36
CA ALA A 23 -0.36 20.82 -1.08
C ALA A 23 0.21 19.53 -1.67
N ALA A 24 -0.41 19.02 -2.69
CA ALA A 24 0.01 17.81 -3.38
C ALA A 24 0.27 18.12 -4.85
N ILE A 25 1.25 17.43 -5.43
CA ILE A 25 1.41 17.38 -6.86
C ILE A 25 0.36 16.41 -7.39
N VAL A 26 -0.47 16.86 -8.34
CA VAL A 26 -1.59 16.06 -8.82
C VAL A 26 -1.34 15.60 -10.26
N TRP A 27 -1.46 14.30 -10.47
CA TRP A 27 -1.41 13.71 -11.82
C TRP A 27 -2.66 14.08 -12.62
N THR A 28 -2.46 14.66 -13.81
CA THR A 28 -3.54 15.01 -14.75
C THR A 28 -3.58 14.08 -15.96
N GLY A 29 -2.42 13.51 -16.34
CA GLY A 29 -2.29 12.66 -17.53
C GLY A 29 -2.72 13.36 -18.82
N ALA A 30 -2.53 14.68 -18.90
CA ALA A 30 -3.11 15.51 -19.96
C ALA A 30 -2.54 15.20 -21.34
N THR A 31 -1.29 14.75 -21.43
CA THR A 31 -0.59 14.54 -22.71
C THR A 31 -0.13 13.11 -22.92
N SER A 32 0.26 12.40 -21.87
CA SER A 32 0.80 11.03 -21.98
C SER A 32 0.70 10.27 -20.65
N THR A 33 1.23 9.04 -20.59
CA THR A 33 1.38 8.25 -19.36
C THR A 33 2.77 8.42 -18.72
N ASP A 34 3.66 9.23 -19.33
CA ASP A 34 5.03 9.45 -18.85
C ASP A 34 5.04 10.38 -17.63
N PRO A 35 5.49 9.90 -16.45
CA PRO A 35 5.55 10.73 -15.25
C PRO A 35 6.65 11.80 -15.28
N PHE A 36 7.57 11.76 -16.24
CA PHE A 36 8.66 12.73 -16.39
C PHE A 36 8.33 13.84 -17.38
N ASP A 37 7.12 13.84 -17.94
CA ASP A 37 6.58 14.95 -18.73
C ASP A 37 5.76 15.84 -17.77
N ASP A 38 6.30 17.03 -17.46
CA ASP A 38 5.71 17.97 -16.52
C ASP A 38 4.31 18.45 -16.92
N THR A 39 3.96 18.37 -18.22
CA THR A 39 2.62 18.72 -18.70
C THR A 39 1.54 17.75 -18.22
N ASN A 40 1.92 16.60 -17.68
CA ASN A 40 1.02 15.63 -17.08
C ASN A 40 0.71 15.90 -15.59
N TRP A 41 1.27 16.96 -15.02
CA TRP A 41 1.10 17.27 -13.60
C TRP A 41 0.51 18.65 -13.35
N ASP A 42 -0.26 18.78 -12.30
CA ASP A 42 -0.64 20.05 -11.71
C ASP A 42 0.21 20.33 -10.47
N PHE A 43 1.06 21.35 -10.56
CA PHE A 43 1.95 21.80 -9.49
C PHE A 43 1.39 23.00 -8.72
N SER A 44 0.17 23.45 -9.02
CA SER A 44 -0.37 24.72 -8.51
C SER A 44 -0.47 24.81 -6.98
N GLY A 45 -0.59 23.65 -6.32
CA GLY A 45 -0.63 23.53 -4.86
C GLY A 45 0.72 23.29 -4.21
N SER A 46 1.81 23.17 -4.98
CA SER A 46 3.11 22.67 -4.53
C SER A 46 4.22 23.70 -4.70
N GLY A 47 5.29 23.55 -3.94
CA GLY A 47 6.56 24.26 -4.16
C GLY A 47 7.45 23.60 -5.22
N VAL A 48 7.04 22.45 -5.77
CA VAL A 48 7.75 21.71 -6.81
C VAL A 48 7.27 22.16 -8.19
N SER A 49 8.13 22.11 -9.18
CA SER A 49 7.82 22.52 -10.58
C SER A 49 8.10 21.44 -11.62
N ALA A 50 8.63 20.28 -11.20
CA ALA A 50 8.96 19.18 -12.10
C ALA A 50 8.99 17.83 -11.33
N VAL A 51 8.72 16.73 -12.04
CA VAL A 51 8.96 15.34 -11.61
C VAL A 51 10.03 14.74 -12.50
N ASP A 52 11.28 15.04 -12.19
CA ASP A 52 12.42 14.56 -12.96
C ASP A 52 12.80 13.12 -12.58
N ALA A 53 13.20 12.33 -13.56
CA ALA A 53 13.70 10.97 -13.34
C ALA A 53 14.87 10.94 -12.35
N ASN A 54 14.79 10.09 -11.33
CA ASN A 54 15.79 9.92 -10.28
C ASN A 54 16.00 11.16 -9.37
N VAL A 55 15.18 12.17 -9.49
CA VAL A 55 15.16 13.32 -8.56
C VAL A 55 14.07 13.11 -7.52
N SER A 56 14.40 13.38 -6.26
CA SER A 56 13.45 13.24 -5.19
C SER A 56 12.42 14.37 -5.21
N VAL A 57 11.15 13.99 -5.29
CA VAL A 57 10.03 14.92 -5.23
C VAL A 57 9.76 15.27 -3.77
N ALA A 58 9.96 16.53 -3.40
CA ALA A 58 9.80 17.03 -2.02
C ALA A 58 8.39 17.58 -1.78
N ASP A 59 7.38 16.74 -2.07
CA ASP A 59 5.97 17.01 -1.79
C ASP A 59 5.17 15.70 -1.82
N ASP A 60 3.92 15.73 -1.35
CA ASP A 60 2.99 14.64 -1.54
C ASP A 60 2.56 14.54 -3.01
N ILE A 61 2.37 13.32 -3.49
CA ILE A 61 1.98 13.01 -4.86
C ILE A 61 0.61 12.34 -4.84
N LEU A 62 -0.33 12.85 -5.61
CA LEU A 62 -1.64 12.23 -5.83
C LEU A 62 -1.78 11.83 -7.30
N ILE A 63 -2.01 10.54 -7.54
CA ILE A 63 -2.30 9.98 -8.86
C ILE A 63 -3.68 9.38 -8.80
N ALA A 64 -4.67 10.01 -9.43
CA ALA A 64 -6.07 9.61 -9.36
C ALA A 64 -6.66 9.35 -10.73
N ASN A 65 -7.43 8.25 -10.86
CA ASN A 65 -8.21 7.88 -12.05
C ASN A 65 -7.39 7.86 -13.35
N GLY A 66 -6.16 7.33 -13.31
CA GLY A 66 -5.27 7.38 -14.46
C GLY A 66 -4.42 6.14 -14.63
N SER A 67 -3.47 6.26 -15.54
CA SER A 67 -2.40 5.29 -15.77
C SER A 67 -1.09 6.04 -15.89
N ILE A 68 -0.07 5.52 -15.22
CA ILE A 68 1.31 5.97 -15.34
C ILE A 68 2.16 4.79 -15.79
N GLU A 69 3.01 5.06 -16.78
CA GLU A 69 4.01 4.10 -17.24
C GLU A 69 5.37 4.77 -17.24
N ILE A 70 6.31 4.24 -16.47
CA ILE A 70 7.69 4.72 -16.51
C ILE A 70 8.33 4.24 -17.82
N PRO A 71 8.76 5.15 -18.72
CA PRO A 71 9.32 4.79 -20.00
C PRO A 71 10.69 4.12 -19.84
N ASN A 72 11.01 3.18 -20.73
CA ASN A 72 12.35 2.59 -20.78
C ASN A 72 13.29 3.52 -21.59
N LEU A 73 13.97 4.41 -20.90
CA LEU A 73 14.91 5.36 -21.51
C LEU A 73 16.37 4.87 -21.52
N GLY A 74 16.59 3.55 -21.31
CA GLY A 74 17.93 2.96 -21.37
C GLY A 74 18.78 3.15 -20.11
N GLY A 75 18.17 3.48 -18.97
CA GLY A 75 18.80 3.64 -17.68
C GLY A 75 17.87 3.21 -16.55
N GLN A 76 18.27 3.44 -15.32
CA GLN A 76 17.36 3.29 -14.18
C GLN A 76 16.53 4.57 -14.05
N GLN A 77 15.24 4.46 -14.37
CA GLN A 77 14.28 5.54 -14.23
C GLN A 77 13.43 5.31 -12.99
N ARG A 78 13.24 6.33 -12.16
CA ARG A 78 12.54 6.18 -10.87
C ARG A 78 11.76 7.41 -10.52
N VAL A 79 10.52 7.25 -10.11
CA VAL A 79 9.82 8.28 -9.34
C VAL A 79 10.29 8.13 -7.89
N GLN A 80 11.04 9.09 -7.39
CA GLN A 80 11.55 9.09 -6.02
C GLN A 80 10.75 10.06 -5.15
N ILE A 81 10.36 9.58 -3.98
CA ILE A 81 9.57 10.34 -3.02
C ILE A 81 10.51 10.87 -1.94
N GLY A 82 10.38 12.14 -1.63
CA GLY A 82 11.17 12.81 -0.61
C GLY A 82 10.87 12.33 0.81
N ASN A 83 11.74 12.70 1.72
CA ASN A 83 11.65 12.32 3.13
C ASN A 83 10.37 12.84 3.78
N GLY A 84 9.58 11.93 4.37
CA GLY A 84 8.34 12.24 5.06
C GLY A 84 7.12 12.46 4.16
N PHE A 85 7.27 12.34 2.82
CA PHE A 85 6.15 12.53 1.88
C PHE A 85 5.48 11.22 1.50
N THR A 86 4.27 11.35 0.94
CA THR A 86 3.40 10.25 0.57
C THR A 86 3.05 10.30 -0.91
N MET A 87 3.11 9.15 -1.60
CA MET A 87 2.48 8.98 -2.91
C MET A 87 1.19 8.18 -2.74
N THR A 88 0.07 8.76 -3.16
CA THR A 88 -1.22 8.08 -3.15
C THR A 88 -1.63 7.72 -4.58
N LEU A 89 -1.90 6.44 -4.81
CA LEU A 89 -2.50 5.90 -6.02
C LEU A 89 -3.98 5.63 -5.74
N ASP A 90 -4.87 6.36 -6.40
CA ASP A 90 -6.32 6.28 -6.21
C ASP A 90 -6.99 5.87 -7.52
N ASN A 91 -7.54 4.65 -7.57
CA ASN A 91 -8.13 4.06 -8.77
C ASN A 91 -7.20 4.19 -10.00
N THR A 92 -5.94 3.81 -9.82
CA THR A 92 -4.86 4.09 -10.77
C THR A 92 -4.08 2.81 -11.09
N THR A 93 -3.63 2.69 -12.33
CA THR A 93 -2.60 1.74 -12.73
C THR A 93 -1.26 2.44 -12.84
N PHE A 94 -0.30 2.01 -12.00
CA PHE A 94 1.09 2.42 -12.06
C PHE A 94 1.93 1.25 -12.57
N GLY A 95 2.51 1.37 -13.74
CA GLY A 95 3.25 0.30 -14.39
C GLY A 95 4.64 0.72 -14.85
N LEU A 96 5.40 -0.28 -15.32
CA LEU A 96 6.66 -0.10 -16.01
C LEU A 96 6.52 -0.56 -17.45
N VAL A 97 7.13 0.15 -18.37
CA VAL A 97 7.32 -0.37 -19.73
C VAL A 97 8.30 -1.55 -19.65
N ALA A 98 7.92 -2.66 -20.26
CA ALA A 98 8.64 -3.92 -20.17
C ALA A 98 10.13 -3.79 -20.46
N GLY A 99 10.98 -4.28 -19.54
CA GLY A 99 12.42 -4.47 -19.73
C GLY A 99 13.36 -3.55 -18.97
N GLY A 100 12.87 -2.65 -18.11
CA GLY A 100 13.70 -1.80 -17.25
C GLY A 100 13.97 -2.37 -15.86
N ASN A 101 15.07 -1.97 -15.25
CA ASN A 101 15.33 -2.16 -13.81
C ASN A 101 14.74 -1.00 -13.01
N ASP A 102 13.55 -0.57 -13.42
CA ASP A 102 12.98 0.68 -12.96
C ASP A 102 12.03 0.42 -11.79
N GLY A 103 11.99 1.36 -10.88
CA GLY A 103 11.23 1.26 -9.66
C GLY A 103 10.65 2.59 -9.23
N THR A 104 10.07 2.58 -8.06
CA THR A 104 9.68 3.79 -7.35
C THR A 104 10.04 3.62 -5.89
N GLY A 105 10.08 4.68 -5.14
CA GLY A 105 10.33 4.58 -3.70
C GLY A 105 10.97 5.81 -3.10
N GLY A 106 11.55 5.63 -1.93
CA GLY A 106 12.23 6.71 -1.22
C GLY A 106 13.59 7.06 -1.79
N GLN A 107 14.06 8.25 -1.50
CA GLN A 107 15.42 8.67 -1.74
C GLN A 107 16.39 7.88 -0.83
N PRO A 108 17.66 7.68 -1.22
CA PRO A 108 18.68 7.10 -0.32
C PRO A 108 18.77 7.83 1.01
N GLY A 109 18.61 7.09 2.12
CA GLY A 109 18.61 7.65 3.47
C GLY A 109 17.29 8.33 3.88
N SER A 110 16.24 8.29 3.05
CA SER A 110 14.91 8.79 3.44
C SER A 110 14.28 7.91 4.52
N SER A 111 13.42 8.53 5.31
CA SER A 111 12.56 7.87 6.30
C SER A 111 11.15 8.45 6.23
N GLY A 112 10.15 7.67 6.67
CA GLY A 112 8.76 8.13 6.67
C GLY A 112 8.16 8.33 5.29
N VAL A 113 8.71 7.69 4.25
CA VAL A 113 8.14 7.67 2.90
C VAL A 113 7.02 6.66 2.86
N ASN A 114 5.86 7.06 2.34
CA ASN A 114 4.70 6.18 2.22
C ASN A 114 4.24 6.09 0.77
N ILE A 115 3.71 4.90 0.41
CA ILE A 115 2.95 4.69 -0.83
C ILE A 115 1.63 4.06 -0.44
N ASN A 116 0.52 4.73 -0.76
CA ASN A 116 -0.82 4.25 -0.46
C ASN A 116 -1.54 3.83 -1.73
N LEU A 117 -2.04 2.60 -1.78
CA LEU A 117 -2.87 2.08 -2.87
C LEU A 117 -4.31 1.99 -2.39
N ILE A 118 -5.21 2.75 -3.03
CA ILE A 118 -6.62 2.80 -2.66
C ILE A 118 -7.54 2.68 -3.88
N ASN A 119 -8.77 2.26 -3.63
CA ASN A 119 -9.87 2.27 -4.61
C ASN A 119 -9.59 1.47 -5.89
N GLY A 120 -9.01 0.27 -5.78
CA GLY A 120 -8.75 -0.61 -6.91
C GLY A 120 -7.46 -0.31 -7.67
N SER A 121 -6.53 0.39 -7.05
CA SER A 121 -5.24 0.70 -7.66
C SER A 121 -4.39 -0.55 -7.89
N GLN A 122 -3.64 -0.52 -9.00
CA GLN A 122 -2.69 -1.54 -9.38
C GLN A 122 -1.29 -0.92 -9.43
N PHE A 123 -0.40 -1.43 -8.59
CA PHE A 123 0.98 -0.98 -8.52
C PHE A 123 1.92 -2.08 -9.00
N ASN A 124 2.53 -1.88 -10.16
CA ASN A 124 3.33 -2.91 -10.83
C ASN A 124 4.81 -2.45 -11.00
N PRO A 125 5.54 -2.20 -9.92
CA PRO A 125 6.94 -1.81 -10.00
C PRO A 125 7.82 -3.03 -10.30
N PHE A 126 9.02 -2.77 -10.86
CA PHE A 126 10.04 -3.80 -10.91
C PHE A 126 10.60 -4.06 -9.49
N PHE A 127 10.88 -2.99 -8.75
CA PHE A 127 11.25 -3.03 -7.33
C PHE A 127 10.91 -1.70 -6.63
N ILE A 128 10.87 -1.73 -5.30
CA ILE A 128 10.86 -0.54 -4.46
C ILE A 128 12.30 -0.19 -4.08
N VAL A 129 12.68 1.07 -4.25
CA VAL A 129 13.99 1.56 -3.83
C VAL A 129 13.91 2.19 -2.44
N ASN A 130 14.91 1.85 -1.60
CA ASN A 130 15.07 2.37 -0.23
C ASN A 130 13.90 2.03 0.72
N ALA A 131 13.80 2.75 1.83
CA ALA A 131 12.82 2.49 2.86
C ALA A 131 11.47 3.16 2.52
N VAL A 132 10.46 2.36 2.31
CA VAL A 132 9.07 2.79 2.05
C VAL A 132 8.13 1.96 2.92
N SER A 133 7.06 2.59 3.42
CA SER A 133 5.87 1.88 3.88
C SER A 133 4.87 1.83 2.73
N LEU A 134 4.55 0.63 2.26
CA LEU A 134 3.53 0.40 1.22
C LEU A 134 2.25 -0.10 1.89
N ASP A 135 1.18 0.68 1.81
CA ASP A 135 -0.13 0.32 2.30
C ASP A 135 -1.07 -0.05 1.14
N ILE A 136 -1.70 -1.23 1.21
CA ILE A 136 -2.57 -1.76 0.14
C ILE A 136 -3.96 -1.99 0.72
N ASP A 137 -4.96 -1.24 0.23
CA ASP A 137 -6.34 -1.40 0.64
C ASP A 137 -6.97 -2.71 0.11
N SER A 138 -8.18 -3.03 0.60
CA SER A 138 -8.88 -4.28 0.30
C SER A 138 -9.21 -4.50 -1.18
N THR A 139 -9.15 -3.46 -2.00
CA THR A 139 -9.54 -3.49 -3.43
C THR A 139 -8.34 -3.38 -4.36
N SER A 140 -7.17 -3.02 -3.80
CA SER A 140 -5.96 -2.74 -4.55
C SER A 140 -4.98 -3.92 -4.56
N SER A 141 -4.00 -3.84 -5.46
CA SER A 141 -2.98 -4.87 -5.60
C SER A 141 -1.61 -4.30 -5.95
N ALA A 142 -0.56 -5.05 -5.58
CA ALA A 142 0.80 -4.78 -6.03
C ALA A 142 1.42 -6.03 -6.66
N THR A 143 2.18 -5.85 -7.76
CA THR A 143 2.90 -6.94 -8.43
C THR A 143 4.34 -6.53 -8.72
N PHE A 144 5.28 -7.14 -8.03
CA PHE A 144 6.71 -6.91 -8.22
C PHE A 144 7.24 -7.74 -9.39
N GLY A 145 7.88 -7.08 -10.36
CA GLY A 145 8.48 -7.74 -11.54
C GLY A 145 9.89 -8.27 -11.31
N GLY A 146 10.64 -7.66 -10.39
CA GLY A 146 12.02 -8.00 -10.10
C GLY A 146 12.20 -9.31 -9.34
N GLY A 147 13.40 -9.89 -9.47
CA GLY A 147 13.86 -10.99 -8.63
C GLY A 147 14.88 -10.51 -7.58
N GLY A 148 15.26 -11.41 -6.70
CA GLY A 148 16.17 -11.12 -5.59
C GLY A 148 15.45 -10.42 -4.44
N ASN A 149 15.70 -9.14 -4.21
CA ASN A 149 15.02 -8.40 -3.13
C ASN A 149 14.25 -7.18 -3.67
N PRO A 150 13.11 -7.38 -4.35
CA PRO A 150 12.36 -6.29 -4.99
C PRO A 150 11.70 -5.33 -3.98
N VAL A 151 11.56 -5.74 -2.73
CA VAL A 151 11.02 -4.92 -1.63
C VAL A 151 12.12 -4.13 -0.90
N ASN A 152 13.38 -4.56 -1.05
CA ASN A 152 14.53 -3.96 -0.36
C ASN A 152 14.32 -3.91 1.17
N ILE A 153 14.46 -2.76 1.80
CA ILE A 153 14.27 -2.53 3.24
C ILE A 153 12.88 -1.98 3.58
N SER A 154 11.96 -2.01 2.63
CA SER A 154 10.59 -1.51 2.80
C SER A 154 9.72 -2.48 3.59
N THR A 155 8.62 -1.96 4.13
CA THR A 155 7.55 -2.75 4.76
C THR A 155 6.28 -2.66 3.94
N ILE A 156 5.44 -3.69 4.00
CA ILE A 156 4.16 -3.74 3.28
C ILE A 156 3.06 -4.09 4.26
N ASN A 157 2.01 -3.27 4.29
CA ASN A 157 0.82 -3.54 5.07
C ASN A 157 -0.34 -3.86 4.13
N LEU A 158 -0.93 -5.03 4.32
CA LEU A 158 -2.08 -5.53 3.58
C LEU A 158 -3.36 -5.28 4.37
N THR A 159 -4.41 -4.84 3.70
CA THR A 159 -5.77 -4.90 4.25
C THR A 159 -6.44 -6.20 3.80
N LEU A 160 -7.35 -6.74 4.58
CA LEU A 160 -8.10 -7.96 4.21
C LEU A 160 -8.69 -7.86 2.80
N GLY A 161 -8.40 -8.83 1.96
CA GLY A 161 -8.82 -8.89 0.56
C GLY A 161 -7.82 -8.31 -0.44
N SER A 162 -6.80 -7.57 0.01
CA SER A 162 -5.73 -7.10 -0.87
C SER A 162 -4.85 -8.24 -1.37
N THR A 163 -4.18 -8.01 -2.50
CA THR A 163 -3.30 -8.99 -3.12
C THR A 163 -1.91 -8.39 -3.36
N LEU A 164 -0.88 -9.15 -2.99
CA LEU A 164 0.52 -8.86 -3.25
C LEU A 164 1.12 -10.01 -4.06
N SER A 165 1.84 -9.72 -5.14
CA SER A 165 2.44 -10.75 -6.00
C SER A 165 3.90 -10.44 -6.31
N PHE A 166 4.69 -11.50 -6.43
CA PHE A 166 6.09 -11.49 -6.86
C PHE A 166 6.24 -12.41 -8.07
N ARG A 167 6.71 -11.89 -9.21
CA ARG A 167 6.81 -12.67 -10.45
C ARG A 167 7.96 -13.67 -10.45
N SER A 168 9.02 -13.40 -9.70
CA SER A 168 10.28 -14.14 -9.74
C SER A 168 10.72 -14.69 -8.38
N GLU A 169 9.82 -14.69 -7.39
CA GLU A 169 10.05 -15.20 -6.04
C GLU A 169 9.08 -16.35 -5.77
N THR A 170 9.59 -17.57 -5.67
CA THR A 170 8.75 -18.74 -5.30
C THR A 170 8.18 -18.56 -3.88
N PRO A 171 7.10 -19.27 -3.51
CA PRO A 171 6.56 -19.21 -2.14
C PRO A 171 7.62 -19.42 -1.05
N ALA A 172 8.53 -20.36 -1.24
CA ALA A 172 9.59 -20.64 -0.29
C ALA A 172 10.62 -19.49 -0.18
N ALA A 173 11.01 -18.88 -1.31
CA ALA A 173 11.91 -17.73 -1.33
C ALA A 173 11.25 -16.51 -0.68
N PHE A 174 9.98 -16.22 -1.03
CA PHE A 174 9.20 -15.16 -0.42
C PHE A 174 9.14 -15.31 1.12
N THR A 175 8.79 -16.50 1.60
CA THR A 175 8.69 -16.78 3.05
C THR A 175 10.02 -16.53 3.75
N ALA A 176 11.13 -16.94 3.15
CA ALA A 176 12.46 -16.77 3.74
C ALA A 176 12.94 -15.31 3.77
N GLU A 177 12.61 -14.51 2.74
CA GLU A 177 13.23 -13.22 2.51
C GLU A 177 12.31 -12.03 2.84
N HIS A 178 11.00 -12.19 2.66
CA HIS A 178 10.07 -11.08 2.67
C HIS A 178 8.96 -11.16 3.72
N LEU A 179 8.60 -12.36 4.20
CA LEU A 179 7.47 -12.53 5.12
C LEU A 179 7.55 -11.63 6.36
N SER A 180 8.76 -11.46 6.92
CA SER A 180 8.98 -10.60 8.10
C SER A 180 8.74 -9.11 7.87
N LYS A 181 8.62 -8.68 6.61
CA LYS A 181 8.36 -7.30 6.20
C LYS A 181 6.89 -7.02 5.96
N ILE A 182 6.04 -8.04 6.08
CA ILE A 182 4.61 -7.97 5.77
C ILE A 182 3.80 -7.90 7.06
N THR A 183 2.78 -7.05 7.05
CA THR A 183 1.74 -6.99 8.08
C THR A 183 0.37 -7.06 7.42
N VAL A 184 -0.63 -7.50 8.17
CA VAL A 184 -2.05 -7.44 7.80
C VAL A 184 -2.77 -6.60 8.83
N ASN A 185 -3.33 -5.46 8.43
CA ASN A 185 -3.92 -4.48 9.36
C ASN A 185 -2.97 -4.11 10.53
N GLY A 186 -1.66 -4.00 10.25
CA GLY A 186 -0.63 -3.68 11.23
C GLY A 186 -0.17 -4.86 12.11
N VAL A 187 -0.74 -6.05 11.95
CA VAL A 187 -0.32 -7.28 12.67
C VAL A 187 0.67 -8.05 11.79
N PRO A 188 1.78 -8.61 12.32
CA PRO A 188 2.71 -9.41 11.54
C PRO A 188 2.02 -10.53 10.75
N ALA A 189 2.41 -10.72 9.50
CA ALA A 189 1.85 -11.74 8.63
C ALA A 189 2.28 -13.14 9.09
N VAL A 190 1.31 -14.06 9.15
CA VAL A 190 1.50 -15.47 9.49
C VAL A 190 0.73 -16.32 8.47
N GLU A 191 1.46 -17.18 7.75
CA GLU A 191 0.87 -18.07 6.75
C GLU A 191 -0.11 -19.07 7.40
N GLY A 192 -1.31 -19.20 6.82
CA GLY A 192 -2.38 -20.05 7.33
C GLY A 192 -3.20 -19.41 8.46
N ASP A 193 -2.82 -18.24 8.94
CA ASP A 193 -3.55 -17.47 9.98
C ASP A 193 -4.19 -16.21 9.38
N ASN A 194 -3.41 -15.23 8.95
CA ASN A 194 -3.91 -13.99 8.38
C ASN A 194 -3.47 -13.75 6.92
N ILE A 195 -2.64 -14.63 6.36
CA ILE A 195 -2.32 -14.67 4.91
C ILE A 195 -2.35 -16.08 4.36
N GLU A 196 -2.61 -16.17 3.05
CA GLU A 196 -2.38 -17.34 2.21
C GLU A 196 -1.27 -17.03 1.22
N ILE A 197 -0.33 -17.97 1.02
CA ILE A 197 0.74 -17.88 0.02
C ILE A 197 0.53 -18.97 -1.01
N ALA A 198 0.34 -18.58 -2.27
CA ALA A 198 0.11 -19.47 -3.40
C ALA A 198 1.16 -19.29 -4.50
N PRO A 199 1.44 -20.32 -5.31
CA PRO A 199 2.27 -20.16 -6.51
C PRO A 199 1.64 -19.17 -7.49
N PHE A 200 2.47 -18.34 -8.12
CA PHE A 200 2.10 -17.36 -9.12
C PHE A 200 2.98 -17.50 -10.36
N ASN A 201 2.56 -16.96 -11.50
CA ASN A 201 3.34 -16.91 -12.73
C ASN A 201 3.94 -18.28 -13.13
N GLY A 202 3.09 -19.33 -13.19
CA GLY A 202 3.54 -20.68 -13.55
C GLY A 202 4.44 -21.36 -12.51
N GLY A 203 4.46 -20.89 -11.27
CA GLY A 203 5.25 -21.45 -10.16
C GLY A 203 6.59 -20.77 -9.94
N SER A 204 7.00 -19.83 -10.82
CA SER A 204 8.22 -19.03 -10.64
C SER A 204 8.04 -17.89 -9.65
N GLY A 205 6.80 -17.55 -9.32
CA GLY A 205 6.42 -16.46 -8.43
C GLY A 205 5.56 -16.92 -7.26
N SER A 206 5.22 -15.96 -6.39
CA SER A 206 4.29 -16.12 -5.28
C SER A 206 3.21 -15.05 -5.30
N GLN A 207 2.02 -15.42 -4.85
CA GLN A 207 0.92 -14.51 -4.57
C GLN A 207 0.51 -14.65 -3.12
N ILE A 208 0.39 -13.52 -2.46
CA ILE A 208 0.01 -13.38 -1.06
C ILE A 208 -1.34 -12.70 -1.01
N THR A 209 -2.30 -13.32 -0.33
CA THR A 209 -3.63 -12.78 -0.11
C THR A 209 -3.87 -12.64 1.38
N ALA A 210 -4.28 -11.46 1.83
CA ALA A 210 -4.71 -11.25 3.20
C ALA A 210 -6.07 -11.93 3.42
N ILE A 211 -6.13 -12.86 4.35
CA ILE A 211 -7.32 -13.64 4.70
C ILE A 211 -7.82 -13.28 6.10
N PRO A 212 -9.14 -13.43 6.36
CA PRO A 212 -9.65 -13.26 7.71
C PRO A 212 -9.02 -14.29 8.66
N GLU A 213 -8.60 -13.84 9.84
CA GLU A 213 -8.18 -14.77 10.89
C GLU A 213 -9.25 -15.84 11.10
N PRO A 214 -8.87 -17.12 11.23
CA PRO A 214 -9.82 -18.19 11.57
C PRO A 214 -10.54 -17.78 12.84
N SER A 215 -11.81 -17.44 12.72
CA SER A 215 -12.55 -16.84 13.83
C SER A 215 -12.73 -17.85 14.95
N SER A 216 -11.81 -17.83 15.92
CA SER A 216 -11.92 -18.52 17.21
C SER A 216 -13.29 -18.26 17.87
N ALA A 217 -13.91 -17.12 17.58
CA ALA A 217 -15.27 -16.77 17.98
C ALA A 217 -16.35 -17.72 17.40
N VAL A 218 -16.18 -18.18 16.14
CA VAL A 218 -17.10 -19.15 15.55
C VAL A 218 -16.94 -20.52 16.20
N LEU A 219 -15.70 -20.94 16.48
CA LEU A 219 -15.42 -22.19 17.19
C LEU A 219 -15.96 -22.16 18.63
N LEU A 220 -15.77 -21.06 19.34
CA LEU A 220 -16.33 -20.83 20.67
C LEU A 220 -17.87 -20.80 20.65
N GLY A 221 -18.47 -20.19 19.63
CA GLY A 221 -19.91 -20.19 19.41
C GLY A 221 -20.47 -21.61 19.22
N PHE A 222 -19.85 -22.43 18.37
CA PHE A 222 -20.24 -23.82 18.16
C PHE A 222 -19.99 -24.69 19.40
N ALA A 223 -18.87 -24.50 20.13
CA ALA A 223 -18.59 -25.20 21.39
C ALA A 223 -19.61 -24.83 22.46
N GLY A 224 -19.97 -23.54 22.57
CA GLY A 224 -21.01 -23.08 23.52
C GLY A 224 -22.39 -23.63 23.19
N LEU A 225 -22.75 -23.67 21.88
CA LEU A 225 -24.02 -24.26 21.41
C LEU A 225 -24.06 -25.78 21.70
N ALA A 226 -22.99 -26.51 21.44
CA ALA A 226 -22.87 -27.94 21.74
C ALA A 226 -23.02 -28.24 23.22
N LEU A 227 -22.41 -27.42 24.07
CA LEU A 227 -22.56 -27.52 25.54
C LEU A 227 -23.99 -27.22 26.03
N ALA A 228 -24.63 -26.20 25.42
CA ALA A 228 -26.03 -25.86 25.72
C ALA A 228 -27.01 -26.98 25.35
N LEU A 229 -26.81 -27.61 24.19
CA LEU A 229 -27.59 -28.74 23.73
C LEU A 229 -27.40 -30.01 24.58
N ARG A 230 -26.19 -30.22 25.10
CA ARG A 230 -25.87 -31.36 26.01
C ARG A 230 -26.54 -31.23 27.37
N ARG A 231 -26.79 -30.03 27.87
CA ARG A 231 -27.45 -29.77 29.14
C ARG A 231 -28.98 -29.96 29.11
N ARG A 232 -29.57 -30.13 27.93
CA ARG A 232 -31.02 -30.33 27.76
C ARG A 232 -31.43 -31.80 27.68
N LYS A 233 -30.50 -32.73 27.83
CA LYS A 233 -30.74 -34.17 28.02
C LYS A 233 -30.50 -34.55 29.48
#